data_ef4b51b8d5aaba41e8c528aa303943c4
#
_entry.id   ef4b51b8d5aaba41e8c528aa303943c4
#
_cell.length_a   1.000
_cell.length_b   1.000
_cell.length_c   1.000
_cell.angle_alpha   90.00
_cell.angle_beta   90.00
_cell.angle_gamma   90.00
#
_symmetry.space_group_name_H-M   'P 1'
#
loop_
_entity.id
_entity.type
_entity.pdbx_description
1 polymer ?
#
loop_
_entity_poly.entity_id
_entity_poly.type
_entity_poly.pdbx_seq_one_letter_code
_entity_poly.pdbx_strand_id
1 'polypeptide(L)'
;MRRELLMPKLGLTMTEGLICEWLVQEGGAFRAGTPLFVVETEKVATEIEAEQDGVLLAIAVPVGETVPVGAVLAQWDDGSA
;
A
#
# COMPACT_ATOMS: atom_id res chain seq x y z
N MET A 1 -6.49 15.54 4.34
CA MET A 1 -5.78 15.12 5.57
C MET A 1 -4.78 14.03 5.20
N ARG A 2 -3.55 14.16 5.69
CA ARG A 2 -2.50 13.19 5.41
C ARG A 2 -2.74 11.92 6.21
N ARG A 3 -2.57 10.78 5.55
CA ARG A 3 -2.72 9.47 6.16
C ARG A 3 -1.54 8.58 5.81
N GLU A 4 -1.35 7.53 6.59
CA GLU A 4 -0.32 6.53 6.33
C GLU A 4 -0.93 5.27 5.76
N LEU A 5 -0.26 4.70 4.75
CA LEU A 5 -0.64 3.42 4.19
C LEU A 5 0.23 2.36 4.84
N LEU A 6 -0.38 1.43 5.52
CA LEU A 6 0.34 0.42 6.30
C LEU A 6 0.31 -0.94 5.61
N MET A 7 1.34 -1.75 5.87
CA MET A 7 1.37 -3.13 5.37
C MET A 7 0.22 -3.89 6.03
N PRO A 8 -0.76 -4.39 5.24
CA PRO A 8 -1.91 -5.07 5.79
C PRO A 8 -1.59 -6.50 6.21
N LYS A 9 -2.39 -7.03 7.13
CA LYS A 9 -2.32 -8.42 7.51
C LYS A 9 -3.34 -9.19 6.68
N LEU A 10 -2.86 -9.99 5.74
CA LEU A 10 -3.70 -10.69 4.78
C LEU A 10 -4.05 -12.11 5.19
N GLY A 11 -3.45 -12.61 6.26
CA GLY A 11 -3.73 -13.94 6.78
C GLY A 11 -3.34 -14.04 8.25
N LEU A 12 -3.86 -15.07 8.93
CA LEU A 12 -3.66 -15.22 10.37
C LEU A 12 -2.20 -15.40 10.76
N THR A 13 -1.40 -16.01 9.89
CA THR A 13 0.01 -16.29 10.17
C THR A 13 0.95 -15.31 9.48
N MET A 14 0.42 -14.32 8.76
CA MET A 14 1.25 -13.34 8.07
C MET A 14 1.94 -12.43 9.06
N THR A 15 3.27 -12.35 8.98
CA THR A 15 4.07 -11.44 9.80
C THR A 15 4.76 -10.35 8.98
N GLU A 16 4.94 -10.59 7.68
CA GLU A 16 5.62 -9.66 6.78
C GLU A 16 5.17 -9.88 5.35
N GLY A 17 5.48 -8.93 4.46
CA GLY A 17 5.16 -9.05 3.06
C GLY A 17 6.19 -8.36 2.19
N LEU A 18 6.32 -8.83 0.96
CA LEU A 18 7.23 -8.28 -0.04
C LEU A 18 6.44 -7.36 -0.97
N ILE A 19 6.90 -6.12 -1.14
CA ILE A 19 6.29 -5.20 -2.10
C ILE A 19 6.79 -5.57 -3.49
N CYS A 20 5.90 -6.13 -4.32
CA CYS A 20 6.23 -6.57 -5.67
C CYS A 20 6.09 -5.45 -6.68
N GLU A 21 5.11 -4.57 -6.49
CA GLU A 21 4.81 -3.54 -7.49
C GLU A 21 4.01 -2.41 -6.87
N TRP A 22 4.29 -1.18 -7.28
CA TRP A 22 3.46 -0.01 -7.00
C TRP A 22 2.68 0.31 -8.27
N LEU A 23 1.35 0.37 -8.16
CA LEU A 23 0.45 0.58 -9.29
C LEU A 23 0.03 2.04 -9.44
N VAL A 24 0.34 2.86 -8.45
CA VAL A 24 0.10 4.32 -8.46
C VAL A 24 1.43 4.99 -8.18
N GLN A 25 1.70 6.09 -8.89
CA GLN A 25 2.94 6.86 -8.73
C GLN A 25 2.77 7.94 -7.68
N GLU A 26 3.88 8.40 -7.11
CA GLU A 26 3.87 9.56 -6.22
C GLU A 26 3.26 10.74 -6.97
N GLY A 27 2.34 11.45 -6.30
CA GLY A 27 1.58 12.54 -6.91
C GLY A 27 0.35 12.08 -7.66
N GLY A 28 0.15 10.77 -7.84
CA GLY A 28 -0.98 10.23 -8.57
C GLY A 28 -2.24 10.16 -7.73
N ALA A 29 -3.38 10.50 -8.34
CA ALA A 29 -4.68 10.37 -7.71
C ALA A 29 -5.23 8.97 -7.92
N PHE A 30 -6.00 8.50 -6.96
CA PHE A 30 -6.65 7.20 -7.06
C PHE A 30 -8.06 7.27 -6.48
N ARG A 31 -8.90 6.31 -6.84
CA ARG A 31 -10.26 6.19 -6.35
C ARG A 31 -10.42 4.93 -5.53
N ALA A 32 -11.47 4.91 -4.71
CA ALA A 32 -11.83 3.68 -3.98
C ALA A 32 -11.94 2.52 -4.95
N GLY A 33 -11.33 1.39 -4.61
CA GLY A 33 -11.30 0.21 -5.46
C GLY A 33 -10.13 0.14 -6.43
N THR A 34 -9.36 1.23 -6.58
CA THR A 34 -8.18 1.23 -7.45
C THR A 34 -7.06 0.41 -6.79
N PRO A 35 -6.47 -0.55 -7.51
CA PRO A 35 -5.31 -1.27 -6.97
C PRO A 35 -4.15 -0.31 -6.76
N LEU A 36 -3.57 -0.31 -5.56
CA LEU A 36 -2.48 0.58 -5.18
C LEU A 36 -1.13 -0.08 -5.29
N PHE A 37 -1.03 -1.31 -4.83
CA PHE A 37 0.22 -2.05 -4.85
C PHE A 37 -0.04 -3.55 -4.78
N VAL A 38 1.00 -4.32 -5.11
CA VAL A 38 0.96 -5.78 -5.04
C VAL A 38 1.90 -6.22 -3.93
N VAL A 39 1.39 -7.05 -3.02
CA VAL A 39 2.19 -7.63 -1.96
C VAL A 39 2.24 -9.15 -2.13
N GLU A 40 3.43 -9.72 -1.94
CA GLU A 40 3.62 -11.16 -2.02
C GLU A 40 3.89 -11.71 -0.62
N THR A 41 3.15 -12.75 -0.26
CA THR A 41 3.34 -13.50 0.98
C THR A 41 3.45 -14.96 0.63
N GLU A 42 4.54 -15.60 1.04
CA GLU A 42 4.82 -17.00 0.69
C GLU A 42 4.81 -17.17 -0.83
N LYS A 43 3.75 -17.75 -1.38
CA LYS A 43 3.67 -18.01 -2.82
C LYS A 43 2.49 -17.31 -3.48
N VAL A 44 1.87 -16.37 -2.77
CA VAL A 44 0.66 -15.69 -3.24
C VAL A 44 0.93 -14.20 -3.37
N ALA A 45 0.62 -13.64 -4.54
CA ALA A 45 0.68 -12.21 -4.79
C ALA A 45 -0.75 -11.66 -4.77
N THR A 46 -0.98 -10.59 -4.02
CA THR A 46 -2.30 -10.01 -3.84
C THR A 46 -2.25 -8.52 -4.14
N GLU A 47 -3.18 -8.04 -4.97
CA GLU A 47 -3.37 -6.61 -5.18
C GLU A 47 -4.14 -6.01 -4.01
N ILE A 48 -3.63 -4.89 -3.50
CA ILE A 48 -4.28 -4.18 -2.41
C ILE A 48 -4.94 -2.93 -2.99
N GLU A 49 -6.25 -2.83 -2.80
CA GLU A 49 -7.06 -1.74 -3.35
C GLU A 49 -7.24 -0.62 -2.34
N ALA A 50 -7.45 0.59 -2.86
CA ALA A 50 -7.76 1.74 -2.03
C ALA A 50 -9.17 1.59 -1.43
N GLU A 51 -9.32 1.97 -0.17
CA GLU A 51 -10.62 1.96 0.50
C GLU A 51 -11.42 3.22 0.21
N GLN A 52 -10.75 4.29 -0.21
CA GLN A 52 -11.37 5.57 -0.52
C GLN A 52 -10.51 6.35 -1.50
N ASP A 53 -11.04 7.44 -2.02
CA ASP A 53 -10.32 8.30 -2.96
C ASP A 53 -9.19 9.03 -2.26
N GLY A 54 -8.12 9.31 -2.99
CA GLY A 54 -6.99 10.04 -2.45
C GLY A 54 -5.90 10.32 -3.46
N VAL A 55 -4.79 10.87 -2.96
CA VAL A 55 -3.59 11.17 -3.76
C VAL A 55 -2.40 10.58 -3.02
N LEU A 56 -1.59 9.81 -3.74
CA LEU A 56 -0.37 9.24 -3.16
C LEU A 56 0.68 10.35 -3.05
N LEU A 57 1.20 10.59 -1.85
CA LEU A 57 2.15 11.67 -1.61
C LEU A 57 3.59 11.20 -1.70
N ALA A 58 3.92 10.13 -0.98
CA ALA A 58 5.30 9.65 -0.94
C ALA A 58 5.32 8.14 -0.66
N ILE A 59 6.19 7.44 -1.37
CA ILE A 59 6.42 6.00 -1.17
C ILE A 59 7.60 5.85 -0.23
N ALA A 60 7.38 5.24 0.94
CA ALA A 60 8.44 5.00 1.93
C ALA A 60 9.14 3.66 1.69
N VAL A 61 8.42 2.67 1.14
CA VAL A 61 8.98 1.34 0.90
C VAL A 61 8.95 1.06 -0.59
N PRO A 62 10.11 1.01 -1.24
CA PRO A 62 10.17 0.72 -2.68
C PRO A 62 9.93 -0.75 -2.99
N VAL A 63 9.72 -1.03 -4.27
CA VAL A 63 9.61 -2.40 -4.80
C VAL A 63 10.84 -3.21 -4.41
N GLY A 64 10.61 -4.45 -4.01
CA GLY A 64 11.69 -5.37 -3.68
C GLY A 64 12.00 -5.48 -2.20
N GLU A 65 11.36 -4.68 -1.36
CA GLU A 65 11.59 -4.75 0.08
C GLU A 65 10.50 -5.55 0.79
N THR A 66 10.93 -6.34 1.78
CA THR A 66 10.05 -7.08 2.66
C THR A 66 9.97 -6.33 3.98
N VAL A 67 8.75 -6.04 4.42
CA VAL A 67 8.53 -5.29 5.66
C VAL A 67 7.47 -5.98 6.52
N PRO A 68 7.51 -5.76 7.83
CA PRO A 68 6.53 -6.38 8.73
C PRO A 68 5.14 -5.74 8.59
N VAL A 69 4.14 -6.53 8.96
CA VAL A 69 2.75 -6.03 9.07
C VAL A 69 2.74 -4.80 9.97
N GLY A 70 2.03 -3.75 9.55
CA GLY A 70 1.95 -2.50 10.28
C GLY A 70 3.01 -1.47 9.91
N ALA A 71 4.02 -1.86 9.13
CA ALA A 71 5.03 -0.90 8.67
C ALA A 71 4.39 0.14 7.75
N VAL A 72 4.89 1.37 7.82
CA VAL A 72 4.40 2.45 6.96
C VAL A 72 4.99 2.25 5.56
N LEU A 73 4.11 2.04 4.57
CA LEU A 73 4.52 1.84 3.18
C LEU A 73 4.57 3.14 2.41
N ALA A 74 3.67 4.05 2.70
CA ALA A 74 3.53 5.29 1.95
C ALA A 74 2.70 6.29 2.74
N GLN A 75 2.71 7.53 2.28
CA GLN A 75 1.83 8.57 2.79
C GLN A 75 0.91 9.02 1.68
N TRP A 76 -0.34 9.31 2.01
CA TRP A 76 -1.34 9.75 1.04
C TRP A 76 -2.26 10.77 1.68
N ASP A 77 -3.01 11.50 0.85
CA ASP A 77 -3.94 12.53 1.30
C ASP A 77 -5.34 12.10 0.90
N ASP A 78 -6.28 12.15 1.84
CA ASP A 78 -7.66 11.73 1.59
C ASP A 78 -8.55 12.83 1.02
N GLY A 79 -7.99 14.00 0.75
CA GLY A 79 -8.71 15.12 0.18
C GLY A 79 -9.54 15.93 1.17
N SER A 80 -9.59 15.52 2.44
CA SER A 80 -10.33 16.31 3.43
C SER A 80 -9.44 17.43 4.00
N ALA A 81 -10.08 18.52 4.34
CA ALA A 81 -9.38 19.69 4.87
C ALA A 81 -9.08 19.55 6.36
#